data_7ed73d6b90df33a1bc16d4e2e3b630e2
#
_entry.id   7ed73d6b90df33a1bc16d4e2e3b630e2
#
_cell.length_a   1.000
_cell.length_b   1.000
_cell.length_c   1.000
_cell.angle_alpha   90.00
_cell.angle_beta   90.00
_cell.angle_gamma   90.00
#
_symmetry.space_group_name_H-M   'P 1'
#
loop_
_entity.id
_entity.type
_entity.pdbx_description
1 polymer ?
#
loop_
_entity_poly.entity_id
_entity_poly.type
_entity_poly.pdbx_seq_one_letter_code
_entity_poly.pdbx_strand_id
1 'polypeptide(L)'
;MARAAALHSHTERISVTRLARSFATLAAAALTAACASPAVSPPPSPSGTGGTLVAVFAHPDDETIVAPALSHAARNGATVYLVVATDGRRGVSKHAGIPAGDSLAAVRAAEARCSAAVLGARPPLLLGFEDAGLTVLSPWPGEPLDRLAKRIDSTLRELHPDVVLTWGPEGGYGHQDHRLVGDVVTQVFQSGAVGSARLLYVGFTADRIAGAPRWYGSHVYPTTQALLTTRITFDERDREAARRAIACHKSQATEADMNESLTALTHLWNGQVAFQQWRGGPSMSKFF
;
A
#
# COMPACT_ATOMS: atom_id res chain seq x y z
N MET A 1 -15.97 19.64 -66.84
CA MET A 1 -17.22 18.86 -67.02
C MET A 1 -17.72 18.51 -65.63
N ALA A 2 -18.49 19.31 -64.98
CA ALA A 2 -19.92 19.50 -64.93
C ALA A 2 -20.72 18.21 -64.61
N ARG A 3 -21.20 18.10 -63.37
CA ARG A 3 -22.62 18.08 -63.07
C ARG A 3 -22.87 18.06 -61.57
N ALA A 4 -23.48 19.15 -61.14
CA ALA A 4 -24.22 19.30 -59.89
C ALA A 4 -25.59 18.59 -60.05
N ALA A 5 -26.13 18.07 -58.95
CA ALA A 5 -27.56 17.84 -58.84
C ALA A 5 -27.99 18.21 -57.41
N ALA A 6 -28.90 19.14 -57.37
CA ALA A 6 -29.53 19.76 -56.18
C ALA A 6 -30.87 19.11 -55.87
N LEU A 7 -31.35 19.38 -54.63
CA LEU A 7 -32.71 19.51 -54.15
C LEU A 7 -33.56 18.23 -53.91
N HIS A 8 -34.15 18.06 -52.71
CA HIS A 8 -35.42 18.72 -52.37
C HIS A 8 -35.73 18.65 -50.86
N SER A 9 -36.11 19.76 -50.32
CA SER A 9 -36.72 19.95 -49.00
C SER A 9 -38.19 19.47 -48.99
N HIS A 10 -38.62 18.76 -47.96
CA HIS A 10 -40.03 18.69 -47.62
C HIS A 10 -40.18 18.96 -46.12
N THR A 11 -40.73 20.16 -45.85
CA THR A 11 -41.31 20.57 -44.61
C THR A 11 -42.75 20.10 -44.56
N GLU A 12 -43.10 19.20 -43.69
CA GLU A 12 -44.53 18.97 -43.29
C GLU A 12 -44.77 19.53 -41.87
N ARG A 13 -45.66 20.49 -41.83
CA ARG A 13 -46.24 21.04 -40.61
C ARG A 13 -47.43 20.15 -40.20
N ILE A 14 -47.37 19.57 -39.03
CA ILE A 14 -48.55 18.93 -38.43
C ILE A 14 -49.08 19.83 -37.33
N SER A 15 -50.33 20.22 -37.49
CA SER A 15 -51.15 21.07 -36.65
C SER A 15 -51.55 20.36 -35.35
N VAL A 16 -51.43 21.06 -34.21
CA VAL A 16 -51.77 20.55 -32.88
C VAL A 16 -53.17 21.00 -32.53
N THR A 17 -54.09 20.06 -32.47
CA THR A 17 -55.41 20.28 -31.88
C THR A 17 -55.37 19.99 -30.37
N ARG A 18 -55.81 20.97 -29.59
CA ARG A 18 -55.98 20.89 -28.14
C ARG A 18 -57.10 19.94 -27.76
N LEU A 19 -56.83 19.01 -26.86
CA LEU A 19 -57.88 18.39 -26.02
C LEU A 19 -57.46 18.48 -24.55
N ALA A 20 -58.17 19.34 -23.83
CA ALA A 20 -58.10 19.38 -22.38
C ALA A 20 -58.93 18.23 -21.79
N ARG A 21 -58.30 17.43 -20.94
CA ARG A 21 -59.04 16.57 -19.99
C ARG A 21 -58.29 16.56 -18.65
N SER A 22 -59.06 17.04 -17.65
CA SER A 22 -58.76 17.00 -16.22
C SER A 22 -58.50 15.57 -15.77
N PHE A 23 -57.40 15.33 -15.06
CA PHE A 23 -57.25 14.17 -14.19
C PHE A 23 -56.69 14.56 -12.83
N ALA A 24 -57.35 13.99 -11.86
CA ALA A 24 -57.18 14.17 -10.44
C ALA A 24 -55.78 13.89 -9.94
N THR A 25 -55.32 14.71 -9.01
CA THR A 25 -54.14 14.57 -8.20
C THR A 25 -54.25 13.34 -7.30
N LEU A 26 -53.44 12.29 -7.56
CA LEU A 26 -53.02 11.30 -6.57
C LEU A 26 -51.60 11.64 -6.14
N ALA A 27 -51.48 12.11 -4.91
CA ALA A 27 -50.16 12.30 -4.27
C ALA A 27 -49.57 10.93 -3.90
N ALA A 28 -48.63 10.44 -4.69
CA ALA A 28 -47.77 9.32 -4.33
C ALA A 28 -46.61 9.84 -3.52
N ALA A 29 -46.64 9.62 -2.21
CA ALA A 29 -45.47 9.85 -1.34
C ALA A 29 -44.38 8.79 -1.69
N ALA A 30 -43.40 9.17 -2.47
CA ALA A 30 -42.20 8.37 -2.68
C ALA A 30 -41.32 8.47 -1.42
N LEU A 31 -41.30 7.42 -0.59
CA LEU A 31 -40.26 7.25 0.42
C LEU A 31 -38.93 7.03 -0.30
N THR A 32 -38.12 8.06 -0.40
CA THR A 32 -36.71 7.92 -0.74
C THR A 32 -35.97 7.37 0.49
N ALA A 33 -35.79 6.05 0.53
CA ALA A 33 -34.83 5.45 1.45
C ALA A 33 -33.43 5.89 1.01
N ALA A 34 -32.91 6.95 1.64
CA ALA A 34 -31.49 7.32 1.51
C ALA A 34 -30.67 6.18 2.13
N CYS A 35 -30.00 5.39 1.29
CA CYS A 35 -28.92 4.52 1.74
C CYS A 35 -27.80 5.40 2.26
N ALA A 36 -27.84 5.75 3.54
CA ALA A 36 -26.71 6.33 4.22
C ALA A 36 -25.61 5.26 4.27
N SER A 37 -24.56 5.41 3.47
CA SER A 37 -23.32 4.65 3.66
C SER A 37 -22.87 4.88 5.10
N PRO A 38 -22.49 3.82 5.84
CA PRO A 38 -21.99 4.02 7.19
C PRO A 38 -20.75 4.93 7.12
N ALA A 39 -20.83 6.06 7.80
CA ALA A 39 -19.68 6.93 7.98
C ALA A 39 -18.58 6.11 8.65
N VAL A 40 -17.47 5.89 7.95
CA VAL A 40 -16.26 5.31 8.54
C VAL A 40 -15.82 6.31 9.59
N SER A 41 -15.96 5.94 10.86
CA SER A 41 -15.47 6.76 11.96
C SER A 41 -13.98 7.02 11.75
N PRO A 42 -13.49 8.25 11.90
CA PRO A 42 -12.08 8.53 11.83
C PRO A 42 -11.33 7.63 12.84
N PRO A 43 -10.15 7.14 12.49
CA PRO A 43 -9.35 6.34 13.40
C PRO A 43 -9.14 7.13 14.70
N PRO A 44 -9.17 6.49 15.88
CA PRO A 44 -8.95 7.17 17.14
C PRO A 44 -7.59 7.88 17.11
N SER A 45 -7.55 9.11 17.59
CA SER A 45 -6.32 9.89 17.71
C SER A 45 -5.23 9.07 18.38
N PRO A 46 -3.96 9.17 17.95
CA PRO A 46 -2.87 8.40 18.52
C PRO A 46 -2.74 8.72 20.00
N SER A 47 -3.00 7.73 20.85
CA SER A 47 -2.85 7.82 22.31
C SER A 47 -1.50 7.27 22.80
N GLY A 48 -0.58 6.96 21.86
CA GLY A 48 0.75 6.45 22.17
C GLY A 48 1.72 7.58 22.51
N THR A 49 2.53 7.39 23.55
CA THR A 49 3.62 8.31 23.91
C THR A 49 4.83 8.20 22.99
N GLY A 50 4.82 7.27 22.02
CA GLY A 50 5.94 6.87 21.18
C GLY A 50 5.89 7.36 19.71
N GLY A 51 5.01 8.30 19.37
CA GLY A 51 4.90 8.82 18.00
C GLY A 51 4.10 7.93 17.02
N THR A 52 3.98 8.39 15.77
CA THR A 52 3.25 7.69 14.69
C THR A 52 4.20 7.19 13.62
N LEU A 53 4.18 5.89 13.37
CA LEU A 53 4.95 5.23 12.32
C LEU A 53 3.99 4.69 11.26
N VAL A 54 4.21 5.08 10.00
CA VAL A 54 3.44 4.60 8.86
C VAL A 54 4.35 3.84 7.90
N ALA A 55 4.07 2.55 7.68
CA ALA A 55 4.76 1.74 6.68
C ALA A 55 3.90 1.68 5.42
N VAL A 56 4.42 2.19 4.29
CA VAL A 56 3.73 2.22 2.99
C VAL A 56 4.40 1.25 2.07
N PHE A 57 3.69 0.19 1.68
CA PHE A 57 4.20 -0.88 0.83
C PHE A 57 3.28 -1.19 -0.34
N ALA A 58 3.79 -1.94 -1.30
CA ALA A 58 3.08 -2.24 -2.54
C ALA A 58 2.03 -3.35 -2.35
N HIS A 59 2.40 -4.46 -1.73
CA HIS A 59 1.56 -5.66 -1.65
C HIS A 59 1.29 -6.10 -0.21
N PRO A 60 0.20 -6.86 0.02
CA PRO A 60 0.02 -7.58 1.28
C PRO A 60 1.12 -8.65 1.42
N ASP A 61 1.99 -8.57 2.39
CA ASP A 61 3.17 -9.37 2.76
C ASP A 61 4.51 -8.59 2.76
N ASP A 62 4.59 -7.46 2.08
CA ASP A 62 5.81 -6.64 2.03
C ASP A 62 6.27 -6.17 3.43
N GLU A 63 5.34 -5.97 4.37
CA GLU A 63 5.66 -5.54 5.73
C GLU A 63 6.55 -6.54 6.47
N THR A 64 6.58 -7.80 6.02
CA THR A 64 7.38 -8.86 6.63
C THR A 64 8.88 -8.55 6.59
N ILE A 65 9.33 -7.77 5.60
CA ILE A 65 10.74 -7.35 5.45
C ILE A 65 11.24 -6.50 6.63
N VAL A 66 10.34 -5.76 7.28
CA VAL A 66 10.61 -4.86 8.41
C VAL A 66 9.84 -5.27 9.67
N ALA A 67 9.19 -6.42 9.68
CA ALA A 67 8.28 -6.88 10.72
C ALA A 67 8.84 -6.75 12.17
N PRO A 68 10.11 -7.11 12.46
CA PRO A 68 10.63 -6.95 13.81
C PRO A 68 10.70 -5.48 14.25
N ALA A 69 10.99 -4.56 13.33
CA ALA A 69 11.05 -3.13 13.65
C ALA A 69 9.66 -2.54 13.88
N LEU A 70 8.64 -3.01 13.16
CA LEU A 70 7.24 -2.62 13.38
C LEU A 70 6.74 -3.10 14.75
N SER A 71 6.98 -4.37 15.08
CA SER A 71 6.66 -4.94 16.40
C SER A 71 7.37 -4.17 17.52
N HIS A 72 8.67 -3.91 17.35
CA HIS A 72 9.46 -3.14 18.31
C HIS A 72 8.86 -1.75 18.55
N ALA A 73 8.51 -1.03 17.48
CA ALA A 73 7.90 0.29 17.58
C ALA A 73 6.56 0.24 18.34
N ALA A 74 5.67 -0.69 17.96
CA ALA A 74 4.36 -0.84 18.60
C ALA A 74 4.49 -1.17 20.11
N ARG A 75 5.38 -2.10 20.46
CA ARG A 75 5.64 -2.47 21.86
C ARG A 75 6.24 -1.33 22.70
N ASN A 76 6.94 -0.40 22.06
CA ASN A 76 7.51 0.78 22.70
C ASN A 76 6.57 2.00 22.66
N GLY A 77 5.27 1.78 22.40
CA GLY A 77 4.22 2.79 22.53
C GLY A 77 3.96 3.60 21.27
N ALA A 78 4.60 3.31 20.14
CA ALA A 78 4.27 3.96 18.87
C ALA A 78 2.92 3.50 18.35
N THR A 79 2.19 4.39 17.70
CA THR A 79 1.05 4.02 16.85
C THR A 79 1.57 3.62 15.48
N VAL A 80 1.41 2.35 15.12
CA VAL A 80 1.91 1.79 13.86
C VAL A 80 0.75 1.58 12.88
N TYR A 81 0.90 2.09 11.66
CA TYR A 81 -0.03 1.86 10.55
C TYR A 81 0.68 1.16 9.40
N LEU A 82 -0.04 0.21 8.76
CA LEU A 82 0.33 -0.37 7.48
C LEU A 82 -0.57 0.23 6.41
N VAL A 83 0.03 0.77 5.36
CA VAL A 83 -0.66 1.23 4.14
C VAL A 83 -0.18 0.33 3.00
N VAL A 84 -1.11 -0.38 2.38
CA VAL A 84 -0.84 -1.31 1.29
C VAL A 84 -1.47 -0.77 0.01
N ALA A 85 -0.66 -0.51 -0.99
CA ALA A 85 -1.09 0.18 -2.21
C ALA A 85 -1.96 -0.72 -3.09
N THR A 86 -1.53 -1.94 -3.39
CA THR A 86 -2.24 -2.84 -4.29
C THR A 86 -2.93 -3.98 -3.54
N ASP A 87 -3.86 -4.62 -4.21
CA ASP A 87 -4.67 -5.70 -3.62
C ASP A 87 -4.01 -7.09 -3.70
N GLY A 88 -2.87 -7.20 -4.39
CA GLY A 88 -2.14 -8.45 -4.54
C GLY A 88 -2.85 -9.55 -5.34
N ARG A 89 -3.90 -9.21 -6.10
CA ARG A 89 -4.75 -10.16 -6.84
C ARG A 89 -4.05 -11.04 -7.85
N ARG A 90 -2.82 -10.67 -8.25
CA ARG A 90 -2.01 -11.42 -9.24
C ARG A 90 -0.93 -12.31 -8.60
N GLY A 91 -0.71 -12.20 -7.32
CA GLY A 91 0.25 -13.01 -6.56
C GLY A 91 -0.22 -14.46 -6.37
N VAL A 92 -0.38 -15.19 -7.48
CA VAL A 92 -0.86 -16.59 -7.48
C VAL A 92 0.24 -17.53 -7.01
N SER A 93 -0.06 -18.39 -6.06
CA SER A 93 0.78 -19.51 -5.66
C SER A 93 0.14 -20.85 -6.05
N LYS A 94 0.97 -21.81 -6.44
CA LYS A 94 0.48 -23.13 -6.86
C LYS A 94 -0.16 -23.91 -5.69
N HIS A 95 0.37 -23.75 -4.47
CA HIS A 95 -0.10 -24.52 -3.31
C HIS A 95 -1.48 -24.05 -2.82
N ALA A 96 -1.78 -22.75 -2.90
CA ALA A 96 -3.07 -22.23 -2.47
C ALA A 96 -4.20 -22.55 -3.46
N GLY A 97 -3.87 -22.73 -4.74
CA GLY A 97 -4.85 -23.06 -5.77
C GLY A 97 -5.92 -21.98 -6.00
N ILE A 98 -5.67 -20.75 -5.55
CA ILE A 98 -6.59 -19.63 -5.71
C ILE A 98 -6.21 -18.90 -6.99
N PRO A 99 -7.13 -18.75 -7.97
CA PRO A 99 -6.84 -18.03 -9.21
C PRO A 99 -6.68 -16.53 -8.95
N ALA A 100 -5.96 -15.85 -9.84
CA ALA A 100 -5.87 -14.39 -9.83
C ALA A 100 -7.26 -13.74 -9.89
N GLY A 101 -7.43 -12.64 -9.16
CA GLY A 101 -8.69 -11.88 -9.14
C GLY A 101 -9.19 -11.58 -7.73
N ASP A 102 -10.48 -11.25 -7.64
CA ASP A 102 -11.10 -10.71 -6.41
C ASP A 102 -11.06 -11.70 -5.24
N SER A 103 -11.17 -13.01 -5.50
CA SER A 103 -11.07 -14.03 -4.45
C SER A 103 -9.69 -14.03 -3.79
N LEU A 104 -8.63 -13.95 -4.57
CA LEU A 104 -7.26 -13.87 -4.06
C LEU A 104 -7.03 -12.54 -3.33
N ALA A 105 -7.49 -11.42 -3.88
CA ALA A 105 -7.41 -10.12 -3.23
C ALA A 105 -8.09 -10.13 -1.84
N ALA A 106 -9.26 -10.73 -1.73
CA ALA A 106 -9.97 -10.85 -0.45
C ALA A 106 -9.19 -11.69 0.58
N VAL A 107 -8.61 -12.81 0.15
CA VAL A 107 -7.76 -13.66 1.00
C VAL A 107 -6.54 -12.88 1.47
N ARG A 108 -5.79 -12.25 0.57
CA ARG A 108 -4.58 -11.47 0.90
C ARG A 108 -4.90 -10.27 1.80
N ALA A 109 -6.07 -9.64 1.62
CA ALA A 109 -6.53 -8.60 2.53
C ALA A 109 -6.77 -9.12 3.96
N ALA A 110 -7.30 -10.33 4.12
CA ALA A 110 -7.46 -10.97 5.42
C ALA A 110 -6.10 -11.33 6.06
N GLU A 111 -5.15 -11.81 5.26
CA GLU A 111 -3.78 -12.11 5.66
C GLU A 111 -3.04 -10.85 6.15
N ALA A 112 -3.16 -9.73 5.44
CA ALA A 112 -2.59 -8.46 5.86
C ALA A 112 -3.18 -7.97 7.20
N ARG A 113 -4.48 -8.18 7.44
CA ARG A 113 -5.11 -7.87 8.74
C ARG A 113 -4.57 -8.76 9.85
N CYS A 114 -4.36 -10.06 9.58
CA CYS A 114 -3.73 -10.99 10.50
C CYS A 114 -2.32 -10.52 10.87
N SER A 115 -1.49 -10.20 9.89
CA SER A 115 -0.12 -9.73 10.08
C SER A 115 -0.07 -8.43 10.89
N ALA A 116 -0.88 -7.44 10.52
CA ALA A 116 -0.97 -6.18 11.26
C ALA A 116 -1.31 -6.39 12.74
N ALA A 117 -2.31 -7.23 13.03
CA ALA A 117 -2.71 -7.55 14.41
C ALA A 117 -1.58 -8.22 15.21
N VAL A 118 -0.86 -9.15 14.59
CA VAL A 118 0.29 -9.84 15.20
C VAL A 118 1.42 -8.88 15.54
N LEU A 119 1.66 -7.90 14.66
CA LEU A 119 2.71 -6.88 14.84
C LEU A 119 2.32 -5.77 15.82
N GLY A 120 1.09 -5.76 16.34
CA GLY A 120 0.58 -4.69 17.17
C GLY A 120 0.26 -3.40 16.41
N ALA A 121 0.17 -3.47 15.09
CA ALA A 121 -0.24 -2.36 14.25
C ALA A 121 -1.76 -2.17 14.24
N ARG A 122 -2.21 -0.99 13.84
CA ARG A 122 -3.63 -0.72 13.57
C ARG A 122 -4.09 -1.56 12.36
N PRO A 123 -5.41 -1.77 12.19
CA PRO A 123 -5.93 -2.42 10.99
C PRO A 123 -5.36 -1.77 9.72
N PRO A 124 -4.87 -2.54 8.73
CA PRO A 124 -4.18 -1.99 7.60
C PRO A 124 -5.10 -1.16 6.70
N LEU A 125 -4.57 -0.08 6.15
CA LEU A 125 -5.21 0.74 5.14
C LEU A 125 -4.88 0.15 3.76
N LEU A 126 -5.86 -0.57 3.19
CA LEU A 126 -5.73 -1.19 1.87
C LEU A 126 -6.25 -0.20 0.83
N LEU A 127 -5.37 0.34 -0.02
CA LEU A 127 -5.76 1.38 -0.99
C LEU A 127 -6.48 0.82 -2.20
N GLY A 128 -6.37 -0.48 -2.48
CA GLY A 128 -7.15 -1.21 -3.47
C GLY A 128 -6.78 -0.93 -4.92
N PHE A 129 -5.56 -0.48 -5.20
CA PHE A 129 -5.05 -0.45 -6.57
C PHE A 129 -4.84 -1.87 -7.07
N GLU A 130 -4.99 -2.07 -8.37
CA GLU A 130 -4.77 -3.39 -8.97
C GLU A 130 -3.28 -3.75 -8.92
N ASP A 131 -2.96 -4.95 -8.47
CA ASP A 131 -1.62 -5.54 -8.49
C ASP A 131 -1.10 -5.59 -9.95
N ALA A 132 0.14 -5.15 -10.18
CA ALA A 132 0.75 -4.91 -11.48
C ALA A 132 -0.01 -3.87 -12.36
N GLY A 133 -1.00 -3.18 -11.81
CA GLY A 133 -1.77 -2.15 -12.49
C GLY A 133 -1.17 -0.74 -12.39
N LEU A 134 -0.12 -0.55 -11.57
CA LEU A 134 0.54 0.74 -11.40
C LEU A 134 1.40 1.14 -12.62
N THR A 135 1.73 0.19 -13.48
CA THR A 135 2.62 0.35 -14.65
C THR A 135 1.92 0.78 -15.94
N VAL A 136 0.63 1.07 -15.89
CA VAL A 136 -0.08 1.59 -17.06
C VAL A 136 0.56 2.91 -17.48
N LEU A 137 1.25 2.90 -18.61
CA LEU A 137 1.96 4.05 -19.15
C LEU A 137 0.97 5.01 -19.80
N SER A 138 0.52 6.00 -19.05
CA SER A 138 -0.13 7.18 -19.60
C SER A 138 0.52 8.43 -19.03
N PRO A 139 0.84 9.43 -19.86
CA PRO A 139 1.44 10.69 -19.41
C PRO A 139 0.39 11.67 -18.87
N TRP A 140 -0.88 11.28 -18.80
CA TRP A 140 -1.98 12.20 -18.47
C TRP A 140 -2.39 12.13 -17.00
N PRO A 141 -2.82 13.24 -16.39
CA PRO A 141 -3.37 13.28 -15.04
C PRO A 141 -4.56 12.32 -14.86
N GLY A 142 -4.66 11.70 -13.68
CA GLY A 142 -5.72 10.74 -13.35
C GLY A 142 -5.34 9.27 -13.59
N GLU A 143 -4.18 9.00 -14.14
CA GLU A 143 -3.65 7.64 -14.28
C GLU A 143 -3.28 7.02 -12.92
N PRO A 144 -3.02 5.70 -12.85
CA PRO A 144 -2.84 4.99 -11.59
C PRO A 144 -1.84 5.65 -10.63
N LEU A 145 -0.69 6.11 -11.13
CA LEU A 145 0.32 6.73 -10.27
C LEU A 145 -0.11 8.10 -9.71
N ASP A 146 -0.80 8.93 -10.51
CA ASP A 146 -1.34 10.21 -10.05
C ASP A 146 -2.42 10.00 -8.96
N ARG A 147 -3.31 9.01 -9.16
CA ARG A 147 -4.31 8.64 -8.16
C ARG A 147 -3.66 8.07 -6.91
N LEU A 148 -2.62 7.24 -7.06
CA LEU A 148 -1.87 6.70 -5.93
C LEU A 148 -1.19 7.82 -5.14
N ALA A 149 -0.54 8.78 -5.81
CA ALA A 149 0.09 9.92 -5.17
C ALA A 149 -0.92 10.74 -4.35
N LYS A 150 -2.08 11.07 -4.93
CA LYS A 150 -3.16 11.76 -4.22
C LYS A 150 -3.69 10.97 -3.03
N ARG A 151 -3.81 9.66 -3.17
CA ARG A 151 -4.30 8.79 -2.10
C ARG A 151 -3.28 8.68 -0.96
N ILE A 152 -1.99 8.51 -1.28
CA ILE A 152 -0.91 8.49 -0.28
C ILE A 152 -0.79 9.85 0.40
N ASP A 153 -0.81 10.96 -0.34
CA ASP A 153 -0.78 12.31 0.22
C ASP A 153 -1.91 12.53 1.24
N SER A 154 -3.15 12.23 0.86
CA SER A 154 -4.30 12.37 1.76
C SER A 154 -4.19 11.49 3.00
N THR A 155 -3.74 10.23 2.83
CA THR A 155 -3.56 9.27 3.93
C THR A 155 -2.48 9.74 4.91
N LEU A 156 -1.33 10.19 4.41
CA LEU A 156 -0.24 10.65 5.28
C LEU A 156 -0.59 11.96 6.00
N ARG A 157 -1.34 12.86 5.36
CA ARG A 157 -1.86 14.06 6.03
C ARG A 157 -2.84 13.73 7.15
N GLU A 158 -3.71 12.73 6.96
CA GLU A 158 -4.67 12.29 7.98
C GLU A 158 -3.99 11.61 9.16
N LEU A 159 -2.96 10.79 8.90
CA LEU A 159 -2.27 10.02 9.93
C LEU A 159 -1.21 10.82 10.71
N HIS A 160 -0.77 11.98 10.19
CA HIS A 160 0.26 12.83 10.81
C HIS A 160 1.49 12.05 11.27
N PRO A 161 2.22 11.33 10.37
CA PRO A 161 3.34 10.51 10.76
C PRO A 161 4.53 11.32 11.26
N ASP A 162 5.27 10.76 12.22
CA ASP A 162 6.63 11.19 12.55
C ASP A 162 7.67 10.48 11.68
N VAL A 163 7.34 9.23 11.29
CA VAL A 163 8.19 8.39 10.46
C VAL A 163 7.36 7.67 9.43
N VAL A 164 7.83 7.65 8.19
CA VAL A 164 7.30 6.82 7.11
C VAL A 164 8.37 5.85 6.65
N LEU A 165 8.02 4.56 6.55
CA LEU A 165 8.86 3.51 5.98
C LEU A 165 8.32 3.15 4.60
N THR A 166 9.21 2.89 3.64
CA THR A 166 8.84 2.37 2.33
C THR A 166 10.02 1.66 1.66
N TRP A 167 9.81 1.19 0.43
CA TRP A 167 10.86 0.67 -0.42
C TRP A 167 11.80 1.78 -0.90
N GLY A 168 13.09 1.47 -1.03
CA GLY A 168 14.03 2.33 -1.73
C GLY A 168 13.85 2.28 -3.26
N PRO A 169 14.63 3.10 -4.01
CA PRO A 169 14.56 3.15 -5.47
C PRO A 169 14.89 1.81 -6.15
N GLU A 170 15.58 0.91 -5.44
CA GLU A 170 15.87 -0.45 -5.91
C GLU A 170 14.63 -1.36 -5.87
N GLY A 171 13.59 -1.01 -5.08
CA GLY A 171 12.39 -1.83 -4.89
C GLY A 171 12.67 -3.18 -4.22
N GLY A 172 13.62 -3.22 -3.28
CA GLY A 172 14.05 -4.44 -2.60
C GLY A 172 14.75 -5.41 -3.54
N TYR A 173 14.01 -6.30 -4.16
CA TYR A 173 14.50 -7.26 -5.17
C TYR A 173 14.17 -6.83 -6.63
N GLY A 174 13.91 -5.55 -6.85
CA GLY A 174 13.67 -5.00 -8.18
C GLY A 174 12.22 -5.07 -8.65
N HIS A 175 11.27 -5.39 -7.75
CA HIS A 175 9.86 -5.45 -8.12
C HIS A 175 9.36 -4.07 -8.59
N GLN A 176 8.63 -4.04 -9.70
CA GLN A 176 8.21 -2.80 -10.34
C GLN A 176 7.27 -1.99 -9.44
N ASP A 177 6.26 -2.61 -8.85
CA ASP A 177 5.32 -1.92 -7.96
C ASP A 177 6.00 -1.41 -6.69
N HIS A 178 7.02 -2.11 -6.16
CA HIS A 178 7.80 -1.63 -5.02
C HIS A 178 8.51 -0.31 -5.35
N ARG A 179 9.15 -0.24 -6.52
CA ARG A 179 9.81 0.98 -7.01
C ARG A 179 8.80 2.12 -7.17
N LEU A 180 7.67 1.85 -7.85
CA LEU A 180 6.65 2.86 -8.09
C LEU A 180 6.02 3.39 -6.79
N VAL A 181 5.75 2.53 -5.82
CA VAL A 181 5.24 2.96 -4.52
C VAL A 181 6.28 3.78 -3.76
N GLY A 182 7.55 3.33 -3.74
CA GLY A 182 8.66 4.09 -3.13
C GLY A 182 8.85 5.47 -3.78
N ASP A 183 8.79 5.54 -5.11
CA ASP A 183 8.90 6.79 -5.86
C ASP A 183 7.74 7.74 -5.56
N VAL A 184 6.50 7.24 -5.53
CA VAL A 184 5.30 8.04 -5.21
C VAL A 184 5.35 8.55 -3.77
N VAL A 185 5.73 7.74 -2.79
CA VAL A 185 5.93 8.19 -1.41
C VAL A 185 6.99 9.28 -1.35
N THR A 186 8.10 9.10 -2.07
CA THR A 186 9.16 10.11 -2.14
C THR A 186 8.67 11.41 -2.76
N GLN A 187 7.88 11.36 -3.83
CA GLN A 187 7.25 12.52 -4.46
C GLN A 187 6.36 13.30 -3.47
N VAL A 188 5.56 12.60 -2.67
CA VAL A 188 4.72 13.22 -1.62
C VAL A 188 5.59 13.93 -0.58
N PHE A 189 6.72 13.35 -0.17
CA PHE A 189 7.68 14.03 0.71
C PHE A 189 8.34 15.25 0.07
N GLN A 190 8.70 15.17 -1.22
CA GLN A 190 9.28 16.30 -1.97
C GLN A 190 8.33 17.48 -2.07
N SER A 191 7.03 17.25 -2.10
CA SER A 191 6.02 18.33 -2.11
C SER A 191 5.93 19.11 -0.79
N GLY A 192 6.58 18.63 0.29
CA GLY A 192 6.47 19.20 1.63
C GLY A 192 5.16 18.87 2.36
N ALA A 193 4.36 17.96 1.80
CA ALA A 193 3.03 17.62 2.30
C ALA A 193 3.01 17.00 3.71
N VAL A 194 4.11 16.37 4.11
CA VAL A 194 4.21 15.55 5.35
C VAL A 194 5.02 16.27 6.45
N GLY A 195 5.32 17.55 6.26
CA GLY A 195 5.98 18.39 7.26
C GLY A 195 7.36 17.89 7.69
N SER A 196 7.56 17.69 8.99
CA SER A 196 8.83 17.28 9.58
C SER A 196 9.03 15.76 9.66
N ALA A 197 8.09 14.96 9.15
CA ALA A 197 8.22 13.51 9.13
C ALA A 197 9.51 13.05 8.46
N ARG A 198 10.08 11.93 8.94
CA ARG A 198 11.25 11.30 8.33
C ARG A 198 10.80 10.21 7.38
N LEU A 199 11.38 10.20 6.18
CA LEU A 199 11.20 9.11 5.22
C LEU A 199 12.41 8.18 5.30
N LEU A 200 12.15 6.89 5.50
CA LEU A 200 13.13 5.84 5.63
C LEU A 200 12.89 4.74 4.59
N TYR A 201 13.93 4.36 3.87
CA TYR A 201 13.93 3.23 2.95
C TYR A 201 14.58 2.03 3.61
N VAL A 202 13.93 0.86 3.57
CA VAL A 202 14.55 -0.38 4.02
C VAL A 202 15.74 -0.73 3.11
N GLY A 203 16.83 -1.22 3.67
CA GLY A 203 18.00 -1.60 2.87
C GLY A 203 18.88 -2.63 3.56
N PHE A 204 19.65 -3.36 2.74
CA PHE A 204 20.58 -4.39 3.18
C PHE A 204 21.94 -4.18 2.54
N THR A 205 23.00 -4.47 3.27
CA THR A 205 24.36 -4.40 2.74
C THR A 205 24.70 -5.60 1.87
N ALA A 206 25.70 -5.46 0.99
CA ALA A 206 26.11 -6.52 0.07
C ALA A 206 26.55 -7.81 0.79
N ASP A 207 27.24 -7.68 1.93
CA ASP A 207 27.66 -8.82 2.75
C ASP A 207 26.47 -9.57 3.36
N ARG A 208 25.41 -8.87 3.77
CA ARG A 208 24.18 -9.50 4.25
C ARG A 208 23.47 -10.26 3.15
N ILE A 209 23.37 -9.68 1.97
CA ILE A 209 22.73 -10.31 0.81
C ILE A 209 23.52 -11.54 0.37
N ALA A 210 24.84 -11.45 0.28
CA ALA A 210 25.69 -12.55 -0.15
C ALA A 210 25.62 -13.79 0.78
N GLY A 211 25.37 -13.58 2.08
CA GLY A 211 25.19 -14.66 3.05
C GLY A 211 23.78 -15.21 3.17
N ALA A 212 22.79 -14.59 2.54
CA ALA A 212 21.39 -15.03 2.60
C ALA A 212 21.14 -16.27 1.70
N PRO A 213 20.17 -17.13 2.04
CA PRO A 213 19.73 -18.20 1.15
C PRO A 213 19.39 -17.72 -0.26
N ARG A 214 19.69 -18.55 -1.25
CA ARG A 214 19.73 -18.18 -2.66
C ARG A 214 18.46 -17.56 -3.24
N TRP A 215 17.29 -18.01 -2.81
CA TRP A 215 16.04 -17.51 -3.38
C TRP A 215 15.77 -16.02 -3.11
N TYR A 216 16.27 -15.50 -1.99
CA TYR A 216 16.16 -14.07 -1.66
C TYR A 216 17.34 -13.26 -2.23
N GLY A 217 18.53 -13.87 -2.28
CA GLY A 217 19.77 -13.15 -2.58
C GLY A 217 20.03 -12.88 -4.06
N SER A 218 19.33 -13.54 -4.99
CA SER A 218 19.68 -13.43 -6.41
C SER A 218 19.22 -12.11 -7.06
N HIS A 219 18.31 -11.37 -6.42
CA HIS A 219 17.72 -10.16 -6.99
C HIS A 219 17.69 -8.96 -6.05
N VAL A 220 18.04 -9.11 -4.77
CA VAL A 220 18.07 -7.98 -3.82
C VAL A 220 19.26 -7.08 -4.16
N TYR A 221 19.00 -5.79 -4.33
CA TYR A 221 20.02 -4.80 -4.60
C TYR A 221 20.60 -4.25 -3.29
N PRO A 222 21.93 -4.18 -3.16
CA PRO A 222 22.53 -3.72 -1.93
C PRO A 222 22.49 -2.20 -1.77
N THR A 223 22.32 -1.78 -0.51
CA THR A 223 22.56 -0.40 -0.08
C THR A 223 23.90 -0.33 0.64
N THR A 224 24.73 0.66 0.33
CA THR A 224 26.02 0.82 1.02
C THR A 224 25.81 1.10 2.52
N GLN A 225 26.66 0.53 3.35
CA GLN A 225 26.63 0.69 4.81
C GLN A 225 26.57 2.16 5.25
N ALA A 226 27.23 3.06 4.52
CA ALA A 226 27.29 4.49 4.83
C ALA A 226 25.92 5.18 4.72
N LEU A 227 25.00 4.68 3.89
CA LEU A 227 23.65 5.22 3.73
C LEU A 227 22.66 4.66 4.76
N LEU A 228 22.94 3.49 5.33
CA LEU A 228 22.06 2.84 6.33
C LEU A 228 22.30 3.46 7.72
N THR A 229 21.82 4.69 7.88
CA THR A 229 22.07 5.52 9.07
C THR A 229 21.09 5.30 10.22
N THR A 230 19.91 4.71 9.94
CA THR A 230 18.94 4.34 10.99
C THR A 230 18.95 2.83 11.16
N ARG A 231 19.14 2.34 12.40
CA ARG A 231 19.17 0.91 12.72
C ARG A 231 18.35 0.64 13.95
N ILE A 232 17.33 -0.20 13.79
CA ILE A 232 16.39 -0.57 14.86
C ILE A 232 16.76 -1.97 15.34
N THR A 233 17.36 -2.05 16.51
CA THR A 233 17.61 -3.31 17.21
C THR A 233 16.31 -3.84 17.76
N PHE A 234 16.09 -5.14 17.68
CA PHE A 234 14.91 -5.81 18.16
C PHE A 234 15.27 -7.01 19.04
N ASP A 235 14.34 -7.47 19.85
CA ASP A 235 14.50 -8.62 20.74
C ASP A 235 13.79 -9.89 20.21
N GLU A 236 13.84 -10.97 21.01
CA GLU A 236 13.23 -12.25 20.67
C GLU A 236 11.70 -12.15 20.50
N ARG A 237 11.03 -11.25 21.24
CA ARG A 237 9.57 -11.06 21.13
C ARG A 237 9.21 -10.44 19.79
N ASP A 238 10.03 -9.51 19.31
CA ASP A 238 9.84 -8.88 18.00
C ASP A 238 10.11 -9.88 16.88
N ARG A 239 11.13 -10.75 17.04
CA ARG A 239 11.41 -11.84 16.09
C ARG A 239 10.27 -12.85 16.04
N GLU A 240 9.72 -13.23 17.20
CA GLU A 240 8.55 -14.12 17.25
C GLU A 240 7.30 -13.47 16.62
N ALA A 241 7.07 -12.18 16.83
CA ALA A 241 6.02 -11.44 16.16
C ALA A 241 6.20 -11.46 14.64
N ALA A 242 7.43 -11.24 14.15
CA ALA A 242 7.76 -11.32 12.73
C ALA A 242 7.51 -12.73 12.16
N ARG A 243 7.92 -13.79 12.87
CA ARG A 243 7.63 -15.17 12.48
C ARG A 243 6.12 -15.42 12.31
N ARG A 244 5.33 -14.95 13.27
CA ARG A 244 3.87 -15.08 13.24
C ARG A 244 3.24 -14.22 12.13
N ALA A 245 3.79 -13.04 11.83
CA ALA A 245 3.33 -12.20 10.74
C ALA A 245 3.56 -12.88 9.37
N ILE A 246 4.74 -13.46 9.15
CA ILE A 246 5.05 -14.27 7.96
C ILE A 246 4.04 -15.44 7.85
N ALA A 247 3.74 -16.14 8.95
CA ALA A 247 2.80 -17.25 8.98
C ALA A 247 1.32 -16.86 8.71
N CYS A 248 0.99 -15.57 8.65
CA CYS A 248 -0.32 -15.09 8.21
C CYS A 248 -0.54 -15.21 6.70
N HIS A 249 0.53 -15.13 5.88
CA HIS A 249 0.45 -15.04 4.42
C HIS A 249 0.39 -16.42 3.73
N LYS A 250 -0.57 -17.24 4.16
CA LYS A 250 -0.73 -18.66 3.75
C LYS A 250 -1.06 -18.82 2.27
N SER A 251 -1.67 -17.84 1.63
CA SER A 251 -1.93 -17.90 0.20
C SER A 251 -0.67 -17.75 -0.65
N GLN A 252 0.42 -17.23 -0.07
CA GLN A 252 1.65 -16.89 -0.82
C GLN A 252 2.72 -17.97 -0.71
N ALA A 253 2.81 -18.66 0.41
CA ALA A 253 3.89 -19.60 0.69
C ALA A 253 3.40 -20.81 1.50
N THR A 254 4.01 -21.96 1.28
CA THR A 254 3.84 -23.13 2.14
C THR A 254 4.51 -22.88 3.50
N GLU A 255 4.23 -23.71 4.50
CA GLU A 255 4.91 -23.61 5.79
C GLU A 255 6.44 -23.79 5.65
N ALA A 256 6.87 -24.66 4.75
CA ALA A 256 8.30 -24.85 4.46
C ALA A 256 8.92 -23.56 3.86
N ASP A 257 8.26 -22.94 2.87
CA ASP A 257 8.71 -21.69 2.25
C ASP A 257 8.73 -20.54 3.27
N MET A 258 7.75 -20.48 4.17
CA MET A 258 7.70 -19.47 5.25
C MET A 258 8.88 -19.62 6.23
N ASN A 259 9.24 -20.86 6.58
CA ASN A 259 10.39 -21.12 7.44
C ASN A 259 11.72 -20.77 6.75
N GLU A 260 11.82 -21.03 5.46
CA GLU A 260 12.97 -20.61 4.66
C GLU A 260 13.04 -19.09 4.57
N SER A 261 11.91 -18.42 4.33
CA SER A 261 11.80 -16.94 4.33
C SER A 261 12.25 -16.36 5.66
N LEU A 262 11.78 -16.91 6.77
CA LEU A 262 12.19 -16.45 8.11
C LEU A 262 13.69 -16.63 8.33
N THR A 263 14.26 -17.75 7.87
CA THR A 263 15.69 -18.01 7.96
C THR A 263 16.47 -16.95 7.18
N ALA A 264 16.07 -16.67 5.94
CA ALA A 264 16.67 -15.65 5.10
C ALA A 264 16.57 -14.25 5.73
N LEU A 265 15.38 -13.86 6.17
CA LEU A 265 15.14 -12.56 6.81
C LEU A 265 15.91 -12.43 8.13
N THR A 266 15.98 -13.47 8.95
CA THR A 266 16.78 -13.47 10.19
C THR A 266 18.25 -13.21 9.90
N HIS A 267 18.78 -13.81 8.82
CA HIS A 267 20.15 -13.55 8.37
C HIS A 267 20.33 -12.10 7.90
N LEU A 268 19.42 -11.59 7.07
CA LEU A 268 19.46 -10.21 6.56
C LEU A 268 19.37 -9.19 7.69
N TRP A 269 18.50 -9.39 8.65
CA TRP A 269 18.35 -8.50 9.81
C TRP A 269 19.57 -8.55 10.74
N ASN A 270 20.07 -9.74 11.04
CA ASN A 270 21.15 -9.95 12.02
C ASN A 270 20.98 -9.12 13.31
N GLY A 271 19.79 -9.22 13.92
CA GLY A 271 19.43 -8.54 15.17
C GLY A 271 19.05 -7.06 15.03
N GLN A 272 19.05 -6.50 13.82
CA GLN A 272 18.61 -5.13 13.56
C GLN A 272 18.02 -4.97 12.16
N VAL A 273 17.01 -4.12 12.01
CA VAL A 273 16.54 -3.67 10.70
C VAL A 273 17.19 -2.33 10.37
N ALA A 274 17.76 -2.21 9.18
CA ALA A 274 18.51 -1.03 8.77
C ALA A 274 17.76 -0.23 7.70
N PHE A 275 17.87 1.09 7.77
CA PHE A 275 17.19 2.02 6.90
C PHE A 275 18.11 3.15 6.43
N GLN A 276 17.91 3.57 5.20
CA GLN A 276 18.46 4.80 4.63
C GLN A 276 17.46 5.93 4.85
N GLN A 277 17.91 7.06 5.40
CA GLN A 277 17.08 8.29 5.41
C GLN A 277 17.14 8.97 4.05
N TRP A 278 15.99 9.40 3.54
CA TRP A 278 15.86 10.04 2.22
C TRP A 278 16.80 11.26 2.05
N ARG A 279 16.87 12.15 3.04
CA ARG A 279 17.75 13.34 2.99
C ARG A 279 19.08 13.15 3.69
N GLY A 280 19.38 11.93 4.11
CA GLY A 280 20.49 11.67 5.02
C GLY A 280 20.19 12.15 6.44
N GLY A 281 21.18 12.09 7.31
CA GLY A 281 21.04 12.53 8.70
C GLY A 281 22.01 11.82 9.64
N PRO A 282 22.02 12.17 10.93
CA PRO A 282 22.85 11.49 11.92
C PRO A 282 22.40 10.03 12.08
N SER A 283 23.33 9.19 12.51
CA SER A 283 23.01 7.80 12.85
C SER A 283 22.04 7.74 14.01
N MET A 284 21.02 6.87 13.89
CA MET A 284 19.97 6.71 14.87
C MET A 284 19.74 5.25 15.20
N SER A 285 19.45 4.96 16.47
CA SER A 285 19.16 3.61 16.99
C SER A 285 17.67 3.39 17.32
N LYS A 286 16.85 4.41 17.11
CA LYS A 286 15.40 4.38 17.35
C LYS A 286 14.66 5.23 16.33
N PHE A 287 13.36 5.01 16.20
CA PHE A 287 12.50 5.80 15.30
C PHE A 287 12.17 7.17 15.88
N PHE A 288 12.00 7.29 17.20
CA PHE A 288 11.54 8.47 17.92
C PHE A 288 12.52 8.90 19.02
#